data_f98050632a0a6b38954b46fbb59c5515
#
_entry.id   f98050632a0a6b38954b46fbb59c5515
#
_cell.length_a   1.000
_cell.length_b   1.000
_cell.length_c   1.000
_cell.angle_alpha   90.00
_cell.angle_beta   90.00
_cell.angle_gamma   90.00
#
_symmetry.space_group_name_H-M   'P 1'
#
loop_
_entity.id
_entity.type
_entity.pdbx_description
1 polymer ?
#
loop_
_entity_poly.entity_id
_entity_poly.type
_entity_poly.pdbx_seq_one_letter_code
_entity_poly.pdbx_strand_id
1 'polypeptide(L)'
;MKSISVLALALAVSTSTASAQPVRWTKYTIAQTGTSMDFPSSIFTEEAGRPDVYGQRFRTADGRADITIQAAPNVENDSPAAFLAKKHPPSRIQYKRVTPRFFAVSSYKDDKVWYNRCNFSGRLIHCVLIDYPAEEEHAWDNIVTRMSLSLSGR
;
A
#
# COMPACT_ATOMS: atom_id res chain seq x y z
N MET A 1 52.22 38.69 37.24
CA MET A 1 51.29 38.69 36.09
C MET A 1 51.05 37.21 35.71
N LYS A 2 49.86 36.70 35.99
CA LYS A 2 49.49 35.29 35.65
C LYS A 2 48.60 35.35 34.41
N SER A 3 49.09 34.80 33.30
CA SER A 3 48.32 34.67 32.04
C SER A 3 47.42 33.45 32.14
N ILE A 4 46.10 33.66 32.03
CA ILE A 4 45.11 32.59 31.97
C ILE A 4 44.84 32.30 30.48
N SER A 5 45.30 31.15 30.00
CA SER A 5 44.98 30.66 28.67
C SER A 5 43.58 29.99 28.68
N VAL A 6 42.63 30.59 27.99
CA VAL A 6 41.30 29.98 27.80
C VAL A 6 41.37 29.05 26.58
N LEU A 7 41.24 27.74 26.85
CA LEU A 7 41.16 26.71 25.80
C LEU A 7 39.71 26.61 25.31
N ALA A 8 39.41 27.09 24.10
CA ALA A 8 38.12 26.97 23.51
C ALA A 8 37.95 25.54 22.89
N LEU A 9 37.08 24.75 23.49
CA LEU A 9 36.72 23.42 22.99
C LEU A 9 35.62 23.54 21.93
N ALA A 10 35.97 23.41 20.67
CA ALA A 10 34.99 23.39 19.57
C ALA A 10 34.31 22.02 19.50
N LEU A 11 33.02 21.93 19.88
CA LEU A 11 32.19 20.77 19.62
C LEU A 11 31.80 20.73 18.13
N ALA A 12 32.34 19.78 17.38
CA ALA A 12 31.89 19.46 16.04
C ALA A 12 30.59 18.65 16.13
N VAL A 13 29.46 19.27 15.81
CA VAL A 13 28.17 18.59 15.66
C VAL A 13 28.14 17.91 14.28
N SER A 14 28.36 16.59 14.27
CA SER A 14 28.21 15.78 13.06
C SER A 14 26.72 15.59 12.77
N THR A 15 26.17 16.33 11.82
CA THR A 15 24.82 16.10 11.29
C THR A 15 24.85 14.86 10.38
N SER A 16 24.42 13.71 10.90
CA SER A 16 24.19 12.52 10.11
C SER A 16 22.94 12.75 9.26
N THR A 17 23.11 13.01 7.97
CA THR A 17 22.01 12.99 7.01
C THR A 17 21.57 11.53 6.83
N ALA A 18 20.44 11.16 7.43
CA ALA A 18 19.80 9.87 7.18
C ALA A 18 19.37 9.85 5.72
N SER A 19 20.13 9.16 4.88
CA SER A 19 19.79 8.90 3.48
C SER A 19 18.60 7.93 3.48
N ALA A 20 17.43 8.38 2.98
CA ALA A 20 16.29 7.50 2.82
C ALA A 20 16.67 6.33 1.91
N GLN A 21 16.60 5.11 2.44
CA GLN A 21 16.93 3.90 1.67
C GLN A 21 15.93 3.75 0.51
N PRO A 22 16.40 3.45 -0.71
CA PRO A 22 15.51 3.25 -1.84
C PRO A 22 14.57 2.07 -1.57
N VAL A 23 13.30 2.21 -1.98
CA VAL A 23 12.31 1.14 -1.84
C VAL A 23 12.74 -0.08 -2.66
N ARG A 24 12.87 -1.24 -2.01
CA ARG A 24 13.14 -2.51 -2.67
C ARG A 24 11.81 -3.12 -3.13
N TRP A 25 11.74 -3.42 -4.41
CA TRP A 25 10.56 -4.00 -5.08
C TRP A 25 10.80 -5.45 -5.44
N THR A 26 9.80 -6.28 -5.20
CA THR A 26 9.75 -7.69 -5.62
C THR A 26 8.45 -7.97 -6.36
N LYS A 27 8.36 -9.08 -7.07
CA LYS A 27 7.08 -9.53 -7.65
C LYS A 27 6.39 -10.45 -6.63
N TYR A 28 5.21 -10.07 -6.18
CA TYR A 28 4.33 -10.95 -5.42
C TYR A 28 3.38 -11.68 -6.37
N THR A 29 3.16 -12.98 -6.14
CA THR A 29 2.28 -13.81 -6.98
C THR A 29 1.45 -14.75 -6.13
N ILE A 30 0.14 -14.82 -6.40
CA ILE A 30 -0.77 -15.84 -5.87
C ILE A 30 -0.83 -16.95 -6.92
N ALA A 31 -0.13 -18.06 -6.67
CA ALA A 31 0.05 -19.13 -7.65
C ALA A 31 -1.27 -19.74 -8.14
N GLN A 32 -2.26 -19.87 -7.25
CA GLN A 32 -3.56 -20.49 -7.55
C GLN A 32 -4.40 -19.71 -8.56
N THR A 33 -4.18 -18.41 -8.66
CA THR A 33 -5.02 -17.51 -9.48
C THR A 33 -4.24 -16.72 -10.53
N GLY A 34 -2.92 -16.83 -10.52
CA GLY A 34 -2.03 -16.06 -11.40
C GLY A 34 -2.03 -14.55 -11.10
N THR A 35 -2.64 -14.12 -9.99
CA THR A 35 -2.60 -12.73 -9.55
C THR A 35 -1.17 -12.33 -9.25
N SER A 36 -0.70 -11.21 -9.78
CA SER A 36 0.63 -10.70 -9.46
C SER A 36 0.67 -9.18 -9.42
N MET A 37 1.64 -8.64 -8.66
CA MET A 37 1.90 -7.21 -8.60
C MET A 37 3.31 -6.92 -8.13
N ASP A 38 3.77 -5.69 -8.35
CA ASP A 38 4.99 -5.18 -7.73
C ASP A 38 4.73 -4.91 -6.25
N PHE A 39 5.55 -5.50 -5.40
CA PHE A 39 5.42 -5.46 -3.95
C PHE A 39 6.62 -4.75 -3.32
N PRO A 40 6.40 -3.69 -2.51
CA PRO A 40 7.48 -2.95 -1.85
C PRO A 40 7.98 -3.68 -0.60
N SER A 41 8.81 -4.70 -0.78
CA SER A 41 9.25 -5.64 0.26
C SER A 41 10.09 -5.01 1.38
N SER A 42 10.62 -3.81 1.18
CA SER A 42 11.30 -3.07 2.25
C SER A 42 10.35 -2.22 3.10
N ILE A 43 9.10 -2.08 2.70
CA ILE A 43 8.06 -1.31 3.43
C ILE A 43 7.17 -2.26 4.23
N PHE A 44 6.56 -3.24 3.56
CA PHE A 44 5.72 -4.23 4.19
C PHE A 44 6.56 -5.46 4.55
N THR A 45 7.09 -5.46 5.76
CA THR A 45 8.08 -6.44 6.23
C THR A 45 7.50 -7.54 7.10
N GLU A 46 6.25 -7.38 7.57
CA GLU A 46 5.60 -8.34 8.45
C GLU A 46 4.38 -8.96 7.81
N GLU A 47 4.25 -10.28 7.92
CA GLU A 47 3.01 -10.97 7.58
C GLU A 47 1.94 -10.67 8.64
N ALA A 48 0.72 -10.33 8.19
CA ALA A 48 -0.39 -9.93 9.05
C ALA A 48 -1.63 -10.83 8.89
N GLY A 49 -1.41 -12.10 8.55
CA GLY A 49 -2.47 -13.08 8.37
C GLY A 49 -2.93 -13.22 6.92
N ARG A 50 -4.03 -13.95 6.73
CA ARG A 50 -4.60 -14.24 5.40
C ARG A 50 -6.03 -13.73 5.31
N PRO A 51 -6.49 -13.28 4.12
CA PRO A 51 -7.91 -13.09 3.85
C PRO A 51 -8.63 -14.45 3.77
N ASP A 52 -9.96 -14.42 3.79
CA ASP A 52 -10.81 -15.62 3.64
C ASP A 52 -10.83 -16.21 2.21
N VAL A 53 -10.04 -15.60 1.31
CA VAL A 53 -9.86 -15.98 -0.10
C VAL A 53 -8.37 -16.19 -0.38
N TYR A 54 -7.98 -16.45 -1.63
CA TYR A 54 -6.56 -16.58 -1.98
C TYR A 54 -5.82 -15.27 -1.74
N GLY A 55 -4.70 -15.29 -1.05
CA GLY A 55 -3.86 -14.12 -0.84
C GLY A 55 -3.14 -14.05 0.48
N GLN A 56 -2.63 -12.86 0.78
CA GLN A 56 -1.85 -12.59 1.98
C GLN A 56 -2.06 -11.13 2.42
N ARG A 57 -1.95 -10.91 3.73
CA ARG A 57 -1.86 -9.59 4.35
C ARG A 57 -0.45 -9.34 4.85
N PHE A 58 0.01 -8.11 4.67
CA PHE A 58 1.28 -7.63 5.21
C PHE A 58 1.06 -6.28 5.88
N ARG A 59 1.99 -5.91 6.77
CA ARG A 59 2.02 -4.59 7.38
C ARG A 59 3.44 -4.06 7.49
N THR A 60 3.54 -2.76 7.73
CA THR A 60 4.80 -2.10 8.09
C THR A 60 5.24 -2.51 9.49
N ALA A 61 6.54 -2.43 9.78
CA ALA A 61 7.10 -2.79 11.09
C ALA A 61 6.50 -1.97 12.25
N ASP A 62 6.12 -0.71 11.99
CA ASP A 62 5.44 0.16 12.96
C ASP A 62 3.92 -0.08 13.05
N GLY A 63 3.37 -0.96 12.20
CA GLY A 63 1.95 -1.30 12.16
C GLY A 63 1.02 -0.18 11.67
N ARG A 64 1.56 0.93 11.13
CA ARG A 64 0.75 2.09 10.73
C ARG A 64 0.11 1.94 9.34
N ALA A 65 0.68 1.10 8.50
CA ALA A 65 0.14 0.78 7.19
C ALA A 65 0.02 -0.73 6.99
N ASP A 66 -0.98 -1.15 6.26
CA ASP A 66 -1.18 -2.54 5.87
C ASP A 66 -1.64 -2.69 4.42
N ILE A 67 -1.39 -3.86 3.86
CA ILE A 67 -1.79 -4.23 2.51
C ILE A 67 -2.39 -5.64 2.52
N THR A 68 -3.48 -5.81 1.78
CA THR A 68 -4.02 -7.12 1.44
C THR A 68 -3.96 -7.31 -0.07
N ILE A 69 -3.29 -8.36 -0.51
CA ILE A 69 -3.28 -8.79 -1.91
C ILE A 69 -4.12 -10.05 -1.97
N GLN A 70 -5.18 -10.03 -2.75
CA GLN A 70 -6.13 -11.15 -2.78
C GLN A 70 -6.74 -11.39 -4.14
N ALA A 71 -7.23 -12.62 -4.34
CA ALA A 71 -8.05 -12.98 -5.48
C ALA A 71 -9.19 -13.90 -5.04
N ALA A 72 -10.34 -13.74 -5.66
CA ALA A 72 -11.53 -14.53 -5.38
C ALA A 72 -12.30 -14.86 -6.67
N PRO A 73 -13.03 -15.99 -6.70
CA PRO A 73 -14.00 -16.23 -7.76
C PRO A 73 -15.13 -15.17 -7.75
N ASN A 74 -15.51 -14.69 -8.94
CA ASN A 74 -16.68 -13.83 -9.11
C ASN A 74 -17.93 -14.69 -9.30
N VAL A 75 -18.36 -15.35 -8.23
CA VAL A 75 -19.46 -16.32 -8.25
C VAL A 75 -20.82 -15.70 -8.57
N GLU A 76 -21.01 -14.44 -8.20
CA GLU A 76 -22.25 -13.68 -8.46
C GLU A 76 -22.24 -12.97 -9.79
N ASN A 77 -21.15 -13.07 -10.56
CA ASN A 77 -20.96 -12.38 -11.82
C ASN A 77 -21.16 -10.84 -11.72
N ASP A 78 -20.66 -10.29 -10.60
CA ASP A 78 -20.74 -8.86 -10.35
C ASP A 78 -19.95 -8.05 -11.39
N SER A 79 -20.52 -6.93 -11.80
CA SER A 79 -19.74 -5.88 -12.45
C SER A 79 -18.80 -5.19 -11.44
N PRO A 80 -17.72 -4.52 -11.89
CA PRO A 80 -16.87 -3.73 -11.00
C PRO A 80 -17.65 -2.73 -10.14
N ALA A 81 -18.69 -2.11 -10.69
CA ALA A 81 -19.53 -1.17 -9.95
C ALA A 81 -20.36 -1.85 -8.85
N ALA A 82 -20.97 -3.00 -9.14
CA ALA A 82 -21.75 -3.77 -8.17
C ALA A 82 -20.87 -4.31 -7.05
N PHE A 83 -19.70 -4.84 -7.39
CA PHE A 83 -18.76 -5.34 -6.41
C PHE A 83 -18.20 -4.23 -5.50
N LEU A 84 -17.88 -3.05 -6.06
CA LEU A 84 -17.46 -1.89 -5.27
C LEU A 84 -18.55 -1.46 -4.28
N ALA A 85 -19.81 -1.43 -4.70
CA ALA A 85 -20.92 -1.07 -3.82
C ALA A 85 -21.02 -2.02 -2.60
N LYS A 86 -20.80 -3.32 -2.80
CA LYS A 86 -20.76 -4.32 -1.72
C LYS A 86 -19.58 -4.16 -0.75
N LYS A 87 -18.50 -3.49 -1.17
CA LYS A 87 -17.36 -3.17 -0.30
C LYS A 87 -17.65 -2.04 0.69
N HIS A 88 -18.74 -1.31 0.52
CA HIS A 88 -19.10 -0.17 1.37
C HIS A 88 -17.95 0.81 1.59
N PRO A 89 -17.40 1.41 0.50
CA PRO A 89 -16.25 2.31 0.64
C PRO A 89 -16.60 3.47 1.57
N PRO A 90 -15.63 3.97 2.36
CA PRO A 90 -15.83 5.13 3.21
C PRO A 90 -16.38 6.33 2.42
N SER A 91 -17.29 7.09 3.00
CA SER A 91 -18.04 8.17 2.30
C SER A 91 -17.18 9.35 1.84
N ARG A 92 -16.01 9.58 2.47
CA ARG A 92 -15.09 10.67 2.13
C ARG A 92 -14.20 10.31 0.95
N ILE A 93 -14.82 10.07 -0.22
CA ILE A 93 -14.12 9.65 -1.43
C ILE A 93 -13.27 10.80 -1.98
N GLN A 94 -11.97 10.52 -2.21
CA GLN A 94 -11.01 11.43 -2.82
C GLN A 94 -10.81 11.14 -4.31
N TYR A 95 -10.84 9.86 -4.66
CA TYR A 95 -10.67 9.39 -6.03
C TYR A 95 -11.56 8.18 -6.27
N LYS A 96 -12.19 8.13 -7.45
CA LYS A 96 -12.99 6.98 -7.88
C LYS A 96 -12.93 6.85 -9.40
N ARG A 97 -12.53 5.69 -9.86
CA ARG A 97 -12.62 5.29 -11.27
C ARG A 97 -13.25 3.91 -11.37
N VAL A 98 -14.28 3.78 -12.18
CA VAL A 98 -14.97 2.51 -12.45
C VAL A 98 -15.07 2.32 -13.95
N THR A 99 -14.68 1.14 -14.40
CA THR A 99 -14.74 0.72 -15.81
C THR A 99 -15.38 -0.67 -15.90
N PRO A 100 -15.67 -1.20 -17.08
CA PRO A 100 -16.16 -2.59 -17.22
C PRO A 100 -15.16 -3.66 -16.74
N ARG A 101 -13.87 -3.32 -16.56
CA ARG A 101 -12.80 -4.27 -16.23
C ARG A 101 -12.14 -4.04 -14.87
N PHE A 102 -12.31 -2.90 -14.26
CA PHE A 102 -11.75 -2.61 -12.94
C PHE A 102 -12.45 -1.47 -12.25
N PHE A 103 -12.25 -1.37 -10.97
CA PHE A 103 -12.39 -0.10 -10.23
C PHE A 103 -11.12 0.22 -9.45
N ALA A 104 -10.93 1.50 -9.17
CA ALA A 104 -9.98 2.00 -8.19
C ALA A 104 -10.65 3.13 -7.41
N VAL A 105 -10.53 3.10 -6.10
CA VAL A 105 -11.14 4.09 -5.20
C VAL A 105 -10.18 4.41 -4.06
N SER A 106 -10.13 5.68 -3.68
CA SER A 106 -9.42 6.19 -2.52
C SER A 106 -10.38 7.00 -1.68
N SER A 107 -10.40 6.76 -0.38
CA SER A 107 -11.27 7.44 0.60
C SER A 107 -10.51 7.69 1.88
N TYR A 108 -10.93 8.68 2.65
CA TYR A 108 -10.46 8.82 4.03
C TYR A 108 -11.35 8.02 4.97
N LYS A 109 -10.73 7.24 5.83
CA LYS A 109 -11.35 6.53 6.94
C LYS A 109 -10.56 6.83 8.21
N ASP A 110 -11.17 7.57 9.12
CA ASP A 110 -10.49 8.09 10.31
C ASP A 110 -9.23 8.90 9.93
N ASP A 111 -8.08 8.53 10.44
CA ASP A 111 -6.77 9.13 10.17
C ASP A 111 -5.98 8.43 9.03
N LYS A 112 -6.65 7.52 8.29
CA LYS A 112 -6.04 6.75 7.20
C LYS A 112 -6.66 7.04 5.84
N VAL A 113 -5.85 6.85 4.81
CA VAL A 113 -6.33 6.64 3.45
C VAL A 113 -6.66 5.15 3.29
N TRP A 114 -7.88 4.87 2.86
CA TRP A 114 -8.35 3.56 2.44
C TRP A 114 -8.33 3.52 0.92
N TYR A 115 -7.44 2.71 0.35
CA TYR A 115 -7.30 2.52 -1.09
C TYR A 115 -7.69 1.10 -1.48
N ASN A 116 -8.49 0.96 -2.53
CA ASN A 116 -8.87 -0.34 -3.06
C ASN A 116 -8.89 -0.31 -4.59
N ARG A 117 -8.20 -1.27 -5.22
CA ARG A 117 -8.31 -1.54 -6.65
C ARG A 117 -8.60 -3.01 -6.85
N CYS A 118 -9.59 -3.31 -7.71
CA CYS A 118 -9.91 -4.66 -8.16
C CYS A 118 -9.98 -4.70 -9.68
N ASN A 119 -9.24 -5.63 -10.27
CA ASN A 119 -9.28 -5.96 -11.68
C ASN A 119 -10.12 -7.22 -11.88
N PHE A 120 -10.96 -7.24 -12.91
CA PHE A 120 -11.84 -8.35 -13.25
C PHE A 120 -11.31 -9.04 -14.51
N SER A 121 -10.99 -10.32 -14.41
CA SER A 121 -10.44 -11.13 -15.50
C SER A 121 -11.07 -12.51 -15.48
N GLY A 122 -11.82 -12.85 -16.54
CA GLY A 122 -12.56 -14.10 -16.59
C GLY A 122 -13.55 -14.21 -15.42
N ARG A 123 -13.42 -15.29 -14.63
CA ARG A 123 -14.25 -15.54 -13.45
C ARG A 123 -13.57 -15.14 -12.13
N LEU A 124 -12.47 -14.41 -12.18
CA LEU A 124 -11.69 -14.01 -11.02
C LEU A 124 -11.71 -12.50 -10.83
N ILE A 125 -11.65 -12.10 -9.58
CA ILE A 125 -11.46 -10.71 -9.14
C ILE A 125 -10.12 -10.66 -8.43
N HIS A 126 -9.22 -9.81 -8.91
CA HIS A 126 -7.86 -9.61 -8.37
C HIS A 126 -7.81 -8.26 -7.70
N CYS A 127 -7.54 -8.21 -6.39
CA CYS A 127 -7.61 -6.98 -5.60
C CYS A 127 -6.32 -6.68 -4.85
N VAL A 128 -6.04 -5.39 -4.71
CA VAL A 128 -5.12 -4.83 -3.72
C VAL A 128 -5.88 -3.81 -2.87
N LEU A 129 -5.78 -3.98 -1.55
CA LEU A 129 -6.32 -3.06 -0.55
C LEU A 129 -5.15 -2.54 0.26
N ILE A 130 -5.08 -1.24 0.47
CA ILE A 130 -3.98 -0.58 1.18
C ILE A 130 -4.59 0.44 2.13
N ASP A 131 -4.19 0.37 3.41
CA ASP A 131 -4.49 1.37 4.42
C ASP A 131 -3.18 1.98 4.90
N TYR A 132 -3.07 3.31 4.86
CA TYR A 132 -1.87 4.03 5.26
C TYR A 132 -2.21 5.39 5.88
N PRO A 133 -1.31 6.00 6.70
CA PRO A 133 -1.60 7.25 7.36
C PRO A 133 -1.93 8.39 6.39
N ALA A 134 -3.03 9.10 6.61
CA ALA A 134 -3.46 10.22 5.76
C ALA A 134 -2.46 11.38 5.80
N GLU A 135 -1.79 11.60 6.90
CA GLU A 135 -0.74 12.62 7.05
C GLU A 135 0.50 12.37 6.18
N GLU A 136 0.69 11.12 5.72
CA GLU A 136 1.80 10.69 4.86
C GLU A 136 1.37 10.49 3.40
N GLU A 137 0.15 10.84 3.02
CA GLU A 137 -0.45 10.55 1.71
C GLU A 137 0.49 10.88 0.55
N HIS A 138 1.12 12.04 0.57
CA HIS A 138 2.04 12.45 -0.48
C HIS A 138 3.27 11.53 -0.62
N ALA A 139 3.80 11.01 0.48
CA ALA A 139 4.90 10.05 0.46
C ALA A 139 4.47 8.68 -0.11
N TRP A 140 3.20 8.33 0.03
CA TRP A 140 2.63 7.06 -0.45
C TRP A 140 2.18 7.10 -1.92
N ASP A 141 1.98 8.27 -2.54
CA ASP A 141 1.42 8.40 -3.89
C ASP A 141 2.11 7.52 -4.94
N ASN A 142 3.43 7.59 -5.05
CA ASN A 142 4.19 6.81 -6.01
C ASN A 142 4.18 5.30 -5.70
N ILE A 143 4.16 4.94 -4.41
CA ILE A 143 4.15 3.56 -3.93
C ILE A 143 2.81 2.92 -4.31
N VAL A 144 1.70 3.56 -3.93
CA VAL A 144 0.34 3.09 -4.23
C VAL A 144 0.10 3.03 -5.73
N THR A 145 0.53 4.05 -6.49
CA THR A 145 0.40 4.09 -7.94
C THR A 145 1.11 2.91 -8.60
N ARG A 146 2.35 2.61 -8.21
CA ARG A 146 3.09 1.48 -8.78
C ARG A 146 2.44 0.14 -8.45
N MET A 147 2.07 -0.08 -7.20
CA MET A 147 1.35 -1.30 -6.79
C MET A 147 0.06 -1.46 -7.57
N SER A 148 -0.74 -0.41 -7.63
CA SER A 148 -2.03 -0.37 -8.32
C SER A 148 -1.91 -0.70 -9.81
N LEU A 149 -1.01 -0.03 -10.53
CA LEU A 149 -0.86 -0.19 -11.97
C LEU A 149 -0.21 -1.53 -12.36
N SER A 150 0.58 -2.13 -11.48
CA SER A 150 1.22 -3.43 -11.72
C SER A 150 0.31 -4.62 -11.39
N LEU A 151 -0.83 -4.39 -10.73
CA LEU A 151 -1.78 -5.46 -10.41
C LEU A 151 -2.31 -6.11 -11.69
N SER A 152 -2.08 -7.39 -11.84
CA SER A 152 -2.51 -8.20 -12.98
C SER A 152 -3.05 -9.55 -12.51
N GLY A 153 -3.86 -10.20 -13.37
CA GLY A 153 -4.35 -11.56 -13.21
C GLY A 153 -4.61 -12.17 -14.59
N ARG A 154 -4.53 -13.48 -14.67
CA ARG A 154 -4.77 -14.24 -15.90
C ARG A 154 -6.20 -14.75 -15.96
#